data_c9bdecd4b569967e159f1492a8c1b186
#
_entry.id   c9bdecd4b569967e159f1492a8c1b186
#
_cell.length_a   1.000
_cell.length_b   1.000
_cell.length_c   1.000
_cell.angle_alpha   90.00
_cell.angle_beta   90.00
_cell.angle_gamma   90.00
#
_symmetry.space_group_name_H-M   'P 1'
#
loop_
_entity.id
_entity.type
_entity.pdbx_description
1 polymer ?
#
loop_
_entity_poly.entity_id
_entity_poly.type
_entity_poly.pdbx_seq_one_letter_code
_entity_poly.pdbx_strand_id
1 'polypeptide(L)'
;MIGPMGGRHEGTGGSRLRAPAAHRAVAALACPVIGYFVARLLVRLVPSLPATITYAVCLALALALGWRAWSARIDLGTKSLRVHNTLATTTIDRRDVRRVSSSGRLEWRRGQGRPVRLPSEALRGAWWTLGTGRAAYAFNRQRLESWIRLSSRVDLDSEAA
;
A
#
# COMPACT_ATOMS: atom_id res chain seq x y z
N MET A 1 0.00 44.61 -17.30
CA MET A 1 -1.04 43.63 -17.67
C MET A 1 -0.41 42.24 -17.59
N ILE A 2 -0.63 41.54 -16.50
CA ILE A 2 -0.12 40.16 -16.29
C ILE A 2 -1.35 39.25 -16.45
N GLY A 3 -1.35 38.45 -17.54
CA GLY A 3 -2.42 37.53 -17.86
C GLY A 3 -2.47 36.37 -16.84
N PRO A 4 -3.66 35.78 -16.57
CA PRO A 4 -3.79 34.68 -15.64
C PRO A 4 -3.11 33.44 -16.22
N MET A 5 -2.13 32.91 -15.50
CA MET A 5 -1.56 31.58 -15.73
C MET A 5 -2.68 30.57 -15.71
N GLY A 6 -2.94 29.96 -16.87
CA GLY A 6 -3.90 28.89 -17.05
C GLY A 6 -3.60 27.73 -16.11
N GLY A 7 -4.48 27.51 -15.16
CA GLY A 7 -4.49 26.30 -14.34
C GLY A 7 -4.62 25.10 -15.27
N ARG A 8 -3.59 24.28 -15.36
CA ARG A 8 -3.69 22.94 -15.93
C ARG A 8 -4.77 22.20 -15.14
N HIS A 9 -5.90 21.98 -15.75
CA HIS A 9 -6.85 20.96 -15.34
C HIS A 9 -6.08 19.63 -15.36
N GLU A 10 -5.51 19.26 -14.23
CA GLU A 10 -5.07 17.88 -14.02
C GLU A 10 -6.31 16.99 -14.12
N GLY A 11 -6.38 16.33 -15.27
CA GLY A 11 -7.43 15.38 -15.58
C GLY A 11 -7.60 14.38 -14.42
N THR A 12 -8.79 13.89 -14.27
CA THR A 12 -9.35 12.89 -13.36
C THR A 12 -8.56 11.56 -13.26
N GLY A 13 -7.25 11.63 -13.26
CA GLY A 13 -6.33 10.52 -13.04
C GLY A 13 -6.26 10.19 -11.55
N GLY A 14 -6.77 9.04 -11.15
CA GLY A 14 -6.71 8.53 -9.78
C GLY A 14 -5.33 8.74 -9.16
N SER A 15 -5.26 9.38 -8.02
CA SER A 15 -3.98 9.66 -7.37
C SER A 15 -3.41 8.38 -6.76
N ARG A 16 -2.12 8.13 -7.02
CA ARG A 16 -1.39 6.95 -6.50
C ARG A 16 -0.54 7.35 -5.31
N LEU A 17 -0.73 6.63 -4.20
CA LEU A 17 0.10 6.77 -3.01
C LEU A 17 1.07 5.59 -2.95
N ARG A 18 2.36 5.89 -2.81
CA ARG A 18 3.41 4.87 -2.73
C ARG A 18 4.28 5.09 -1.50
N ALA A 19 4.80 4.01 -0.94
CA ALA A 19 5.86 4.10 0.05
C ALA A 19 7.12 4.73 -0.57
N PRO A 20 7.98 5.39 0.22
CA PRO A 20 9.27 5.91 -0.24
C PRO A 20 10.07 4.86 -0.99
N ALA A 21 10.78 5.27 -2.06
CA ALA A 21 11.53 4.36 -2.92
C ALA A 21 12.57 3.53 -2.14
N ALA A 22 13.26 4.16 -1.19
CA ALA A 22 14.22 3.46 -0.34
C ALA A 22 13.58 2.32 0.47
N HIS A 23 12.39 2.55 1.05
CA HIS A 23 11.68 1.51 1.77
C HIS A 23 11.28 0.34 0.87
N ARG A 24 10.75 0.65 -0.32
CA ARG A 24 10.38 -0.38 -1.31
C ARG A 24 11.60 -1.17 -1.80
N ALA A 25 12.75 -0.50 -1.99
CA ALA A 25 13.99 -1.16 -2.37
C ALA A 25 14.48 -2.12 -1.28
N VAL A 26 14.51 -1.66 -0.01
CA VAL A 26 14.88 -2.51 1.12
C VAL A 26 13.95 -3.72 1.24
N ALA A 27 12.63 -3.52 1.15
CA ALA A 27 11.66 -4.61 1.23
C ALA A 27 11.83 -5.60 0.07
N ALA A 28 12.03 -5.11 -1.17
CA ALA A 28 12.22 -5.95 -2.34
C ALA A 28 13.51 -6.75 -2.30
N LEU A 29 14.61 -6.15 -1.81
CA LEU A 29 15.92 -6.81 -1.69
C LEU A 29 15.98 -7.78 -0.50
N ALA A 30 15.25 -7.52 0.57
CA ALA A 30 15.18 -8.43 1.71
C ALA A 30 14.52 -9.77 1.34
N CYS A 31 13.55 -9.78 0.43
CA CYS A 31 12.85 -11.00 0.04
C CYS A 31 13.80 -12.10 -0.51
N PRO A 32 14.67 -11.86 -1.52
CA PRO A 32 15.58 -12.90 -2.02
C PRO A 32 16.60 -13.34 -0.97
N VAL A 33 17.06 -12.44 -0.10
CA VAL A 33 17.96 -12.80 1.00
C VAL A 33 17.27 -13.76 1.97
N ILE A 34 16.05 -13.45 2.38
CA ILE A 34 15.25 -14.33 3.24
C ILE A 34 14.97 -15.67 2.53
N GLY A 35 14.60 -15.62 1.24
CA GLY A 35 14.35 -16.82 0.44
C GLY A 35 15.54 -17.76 0.38
N TYR A 36 16.76 -17.22 0.24
CA TYR A 36 18.00 -18.00 0.28
C TYR A 36 18.19 -18.69 1.65
N PHE A 37 18.01 -17.97 2.76
CA PHE A 37 18.17 -18.56 4.08
C PHE A 37 17.10 -19.62 4.38
N VAL A 38 15.86 -19.40 3.93
CA VAL A 38 14.76 -20.38 4.06
C VAL A 38 15.11 -21.65 3.27
N ALA A 39 15.56 -21.52 2.01
CA ALA A 39 15.98 -22.67 1.21
C ALA A 39 17.10 -23.46 1.89
N ARG A 40 18.13 -22.77 2.38
CA ARG A 40 19.24 -23.37 3.10
C ARG A 40 18.79 -24.13 4.34
N LEU A 41 17.83 -23.57 5.09
CA LEU A 41 17.26 -24.20 6.28
C LEU A 41 16.47 -25.46 5.89
N LEU A 42 15.60 -25.37 4.86
CA LEU A 42 14.81 -26.49 4.38
C LEU A 42 15.67 -27.69 3.93
N VAL A 43 16.73 -27.44 3.15
CA VAL A 43 17.66 -28.50 2.69
C VAL A 43 18.37 -29.17 3.87
N ARG A 44 18.63 -28.41 4.96
CA ARG A 44 19.27 -28.99 6.15
C ARG A 44 18.29 -29.81 6.99
N LEU A 45 17.04 -29.36 7.13
CA LEU A 45 16.01 -30.01 7.97
C LEU A 45 15.39 -31.23 7.27
N VAL A 46 15.34 -31.24 5.95
CA VAL A 46 14.72 -32.30 5.14
C VAL A 46 15.69 -32.75 4.06
N PRO A 47 16.66 -33.66 4.41
CA PRO A 47 17.70 -34.10 3.47
C PRO A 47 17.19 -34.83 2.23
N SER A 48 15.94 -35.31 2.26
CA SER A 48 15.28 -35.96 1.12
C SER A 48 14.87 -34.99 0.01
N LEU A 49 14.86 -33.68 0.25
CA LEU A 49 14.54 -32.68 -0.77
C LEU A 49 15.72 -32.43 -1.70
N PRO A 50 15.50 -32.45 -3.03
CA PRO A 50 16.53 -32.08 -3.98
C PRO A 50 16.95 -30.61 -3.78
N ALA A 51 18.19 -30.38 -3.37
CA ALA A 51 18.69 -29.06 -3.02
C ALA A 51 18.46 -28.03 -4.14
N THR A 52 18.80 -28.36 -5.39
CA THR A 52 18.64 -27.49 -6.55
C THR A 52 17.19 -27.01 -6.74
N ILE A 53 16.22 -27.93 -6.63
CA ILE A 53 14.80 -27.61 -6.80
C ILE A 53 14.34 -26.73 -5.65
N THR A 54 14.74 -27.04 -4.41
CA THR A 54 14.38 -26.27 -3.22
C THR A 54 14.88 -24.81 -3.33
N TYR A 55 16.15 -24.61 -3.72
CA TYR A 55 16.69 -23.27 -3.93
C TYR A 55 15.96 -22.55 -5.07
N ALA A 56 15.72 -23.22 -6.21
CA ALA A 56 15.03 -22.60 -7.34
C ALA A 56 13.61 -22.13 -6.97
N VAL A 57 12.83 -22.98 -6.29
CA VAL A 57 11.47 -22.64 -5.87
C VAL A 57 11.44 -21.52 -4.84
N CYS A 58 12.28 -21.60 -3.80
CA CYS A 58 12.36 -20.55 -2.79
C CYS A 58 12.78 -19.20 -3.37
N LEU A 59 13.77 -19.22 -4.29
CA LEU A 59 14.22 -18.00 -4.95
C LEU A 59 13.14 -17.41 -5.87
N ALA A 60 12.44 -18.23 -6.66
CA ALA A 60 11.35 -17.78 -7.53
C ALA A 60 10.22 -17.13 -6.71
N LEU A 61 9.81 -17.76 -5.60
CA LEU A 61 8.79 -17.19 -4.69
C LEU A 61 9.29 -15.89 -4.05
N ALA A 62 10.54 -15.84 -3.62
CA ALA A 62 11.13 -14.66 -3.01
C ALA A 62 11.23 -13.49 -4.01
N LEU A 63 11.57 -13.73 -5.27
CA LEU A 63 11.58 -12.72 -6.32
C LEU A 63 10.16 -12.23 -6.64
N ALA A 64 9.17 -13.12 -6.69
CA ALA A 64 7.77 -12.73 -6.88
C ALA A 64 7.25 -11.85 -5.73
N LEU A 65 7.58 -12.19 -4.48
CA LEU A 65 7.23 -11.37 -3.31
C LEU A 65 7.99 -10.03 -3.32
N GLY A 66 9.26 -10.02 -3.69
CA GLY A 66 10.05 -8.79 -3.84
C GLY A 66 9.46 -7.85 -4.89
N TRP A 67 9.04 -8.38 -6.03
CA TRP A 67 8.33 -7.62 -7.07
C TRP A 67 7.01 -7.02 -6.55
N ARG A 68 6.25 -7.82 -5.80
CA ARG A 68 5.00 -7.33 -5.19
C ARG A 68 5.26 -6.25 -4.14
N ALA A 69 6.29 -6.41 -3.29
CA ALA A 69 6.69 -5.40 -2.32
C ALA A 69 7.12 -4.08 -3.00
N TRP A 70 7.85 -4.17 -4.11
CA TRP A 70 8.19 -3.00 -4.93
C TRP A 70 6.97 -2.32 -5.53
N SER A 71 5.97 -3.10 -5.92
CA SER A 71 4.74 -2.64 -6.57
C SER A 71 3.66 -2.17 -5.58
N ALA A 72 3.89 -2.29 -4.27
CA ALA A 72 2.92 -1.92 -3.24
C ALA A 72 2.53 -0.44 -3.34
N ARG A 73 1.21 -0.19 -3.40
CA ARG A 73 0.63 1.15 -3.59
C ARG A 73 -0.82 1.21 -3.17
N ILE A 74 -1.34 2.42 -3.06
CA ILE A 74 -2.77 2.69 -2.94
C ILE A 74 -3.19 3.51 -4.15
N ASP A 75 -4.14 3.01 -4.90
CA ASP A 75 -4.77 3.73 -6.01
C ASP A 75 -6.09 4.33 -5.50
N LEU A 76 -6.19 5.66 -5.49
CA LEU A 76 -7.39 6.40 -5.09
C LEU A 76 -8.24 6.64 -6.34
N GLY A 77 -9.34 5.92 -6.46
CA GLY A 77 -10.34 6.15 -7.48
C GLY A 77 -11.42 7.14 -7.02
N THR A 78 -12.38 7.45 -7.89
CA THR A 78 -13.52 8.31 -7.55
C THR A 78 -14.49 7.63 -6.58
N LYS A 79 -14.80 6.35 -6.81
CA LYS A 79 -15.78 5.57 -6.03
C LYS A 79 -15.15 4.48 -5.17
N SER A 80 -13.89 4.14 -5.39
CA SER A 80 -13.23 3.04 -4.68
C SER A 80 -11.76 3.33 -4.43
N LEU A 81 -11.24 2.69 -3.40
CA LEU A 81 -9.84 2.65 -2.98
C LEU A 81 -9.31 1.25 -3.26
N ARG A 82 -8.21 1.13 -3.99
CA ARG A 82 -7.54 -0.15 -4.20
C ARG A 82 -6.18 -0.15 -3.50
N VAL A 83 -6.05 -1.02 -2.50
CA VAL A 83 -4.81 -1.20 -1.71
C VAL A 83 -4.05 -2.41 -2.26
N HIS A 84 -2.89 -2.18 -2.83
CA HIS A 84 -1.96 -3.22 -3.29
C HIS A 84 -0.88 -3.41 -2.24
N ASN A 85 -1.03 -4.40 -1.39
CA ASN A 85 0.00 -4.84 -0.45
C ASN A 85 0.81 -5.99 -1.03
N THR A 86 1.93 -6.33 -0.39
CA THR A 86 2.79 -7.45 -0.80
C THR A 86 2.05 -8.77 -0.90
N LEU A 87 1.14 -9.08 0.03
CA LEU A 87 0.44 -10.38 0.06
C LEU A 87 -0.90 -10.35 -0.67
N ALA A 88 -1.64 -9.26 -0.62
CA ALA A 88 -2.99 -9.20 -1.15
C ALA A 88 -3.32 -7.83 -1.76
N THR A 89 -4.26 -7.83 -2.70
CA THR A 89 -4.88 -6.61 -3.21
C THR A 89 -6.32 -6.56 -2.74
N THR A 90 -6.70 -5.45 -2.08
CA THR A 90 -8.05 -5.26 -1.54
C THR A 90 -8.66 -4.02 -2.18
N THR A 91 -9.88 -4.16 -2.71
CA THR A 91 -10.67 -3.03 -3.20
C THR A 91 -11.75 -2.72 -2.18
N ILE A 92 -11.87 -1.45 -1.79
CA ILE A 92 -12.79 -0.97 -0.77
C ILE A 92 -13.59 0.17 -1.36
N ASP A 93 -14.91 0.13 -1.23
CA ASP A 93 -15.76 1.24 -1.63
C ASP A 93 -15.48 2.47 -0.77
N ARG A 94 -15.50 3.64 -1.39
CA ARG A 94 -15.19 4.90 -0.72
C ARG A 94 -16.05 5.16 0.52
N ARG A 95 -17.34 4.85 0.44
CA ARG A 95 -18.33 4.98 1.54
C ARG A 95 -18.04 4.07 2.73
N ASP A 96 -17.33 2.97 2.52
CA ASP A 96 -16.99 2.00 3.56
C ASP A 96 -15.73 2.41 4.35
N VAL A 97 -14.92 3.33 3.80
CA VAL A 97 -13.71 3.83 4.46
C VAL A 97 -14.10 4.79 5.57
N ARG A 98 -13.65 4.54 6.79
CA ARG A 98 -13.98 5.36 7.98
C ARG A 98 -12.86 6.31 8.33
N ARG A 99 -11.67 5.79 8.55
CA ARG A 99 -10.52 6.61 8.95
C ARG A 99 -9.20 5.91 8.68
N VAL A 100 -8.14 6.71 8.74
CA VAL A 100 -6.76 6.22 8.77
C VAL A 100 -6.24 6.37 10.18
N SER A 101 -5.73 5.28 10.76
CA SER A 101 -5.11 5.31 12.08
C SER A 101 -3.75 6.00 12.02
N SER A 102 -3.31 6.62 13.11
CA SER A 102 -1.96 7.15 13.27
C SER A 102 -0.85 6.09 13.02
N SER A 103 -1.17 4.82 13.25
CA SER A 103 -0.28 3.68 12.95
C SER A 103 -0.25 3.28 11.48
N GLY A 104 -0.89 4.01 10.56
CA GLY A 104 -0.95 3.70 9.13
C GLY A 104 -1.84 2.51 8.77
N ARG A 105 -2.83 2.20 9.62
CA ARG A 105 -3.85 1.20 9.31
C ARG A 105 -5.09 1.89 8.77
N LEU A 106 -5.66 1.33 7.71
CA LEU A 106 -6.92 1.76 7.15
C LEU A 106 -8.06 1.05 7.89
N GLU A 107 -8.97 1.81 8.49
CA GLU A 107 -10.18 1.27 9.11
C GLU A 107 -11.34 1.43 8.13
N TRP A 108 -11.95 0.31 7.78
CA TRP A 108 -13.10 0.28 6.89
C TRP A 108 -14.17 -0.68 7.40
N ARG A 109 -15.41 -0.50 6.96
CA ARG A 109 -16.55 -1.27 7.43
C ARG A 109 -17.45 -1.60 6.24
N ARG A 110 -17.64 -2.87 5.97
CA ARG A 110 -18.57 -3.32 4.93
C ARG A 110 -19.98 -3.41 5.52
N GLY A 111 -20.86 -2.49 5.12
CA GLY A 111 -22.23 -2.42 5.63
C GLY A 111 -22.27 -2.23 7.15
N GLN A 112 -23.09 -3.01 7.84
CA GLN A 112 -23.22 -3.00 9.31
C GLN A 112 -22.25 -3.95 10.03
N GLY A 113 -21.29 -4.56 9.29
CA GLY A 113 -20.30 -5.47 9.86
C GLY A 113 -19.33 -4.80 10.86
N ARG A 114 -18.49 -5.60 11.52
CA ARG A 114 -17.43 -5.09 12.40
C ARG A 114 -16.39 -4.31 11.59
N PRO A 115 -15.81 -3.23 12.15
CA PRO A 115 -14.75 -2.52 11.48
C PRO A 115 -13.53 -3.41 11.29
N VAL A 116 -13.01 -3.46 10.08
CA VAL A 116 -11.81 -4.22 9.70
C VAL A 116 -10.64 -3.25 9.60
N ARG A 117 -9.48 -3.64 10.12
CA ARG A 117 -8.24 -2.88 10.06
C ARG A 117 -7.32 -3.51 9.03
N LEU A 118 -7.07 -2.81 7.94
CA LEU A 118 -6.16 -3.23 6.89
C LEU A 118 -4.82 -2.49 7.05
N PRO A 119 -3.72 -3.19 7.32
CA PRO A 119 -2.40 -2.56 7.27
C PRO A 119 -2.06 -2.20 5.82
N SER A 120 -1.45 -1.05 5.60
CA SER A 120 -0.98 -0.63 4.29
C SER A 120 0.48 -0.20 4.35
N GLU A 121 1.29 -0.80 3.50
CA GLU A 121 2.72 -0.48 3.37
C GLU A 121 2.95 0.94 2.87
N ALA A 122 1.99 1.51 2.12
CA ALA A 122 2.07 2.89 1.66
C ALA A 122 1.79 3.94 2.75
N LEU A 123 1.19 3.53 3.88
CA LEU A 123 0.81 4.42 5.00
C LEU A 123 1.63 4.19 6.27
N ARG A 124 2.30 3.03 6.38
CA ARG A 124 3.04 2.65 7.57
C ARG A 124 4.55 2.74 7.33
N GLY A 125 5.19 3.71 7.96
CA GLY A 125 6.65 3.75 8.05
C GLY A 125 7.18 2.64 8.95
N ALA A 126 8.28 2.01 8.53
CA ALA A 126 9.02 1.12 9.43
C ALA A 126 9.68 1.94 10.55
N TRP A 127 10.00 1.28 11.66
CA TRP A 127 10.62 1.94 12.82
C TRP A 127 11.98 2.60 12.50
N TRP A 128 12.71 2.10 11.50
CA TRP A 128 13.97 2.66 11.00
C TRP A 128 13.81 3.80 9.97
N THR A 129 12.56 4.21 9.67
CA THR A 129 12.32 5.24 8.65
C THR A 129 12.81 6.59 9.16
N LEU A 130 13.83 7.14 8.51
CA LEU A 130 14.41 8.44 8.83
C LEU A 130 13.53 9.61 8.35
N GLY A 131 13.86 10.83 8.75
CA GLY A 131 13.06 12.05 8.63
C GLY A 131 12.30 12.25 7.30
N THR A 132 12.97 12.17 6.15
CA THR A 132 12.35 12.31 4.82
C THR A 132 11.31 11.23 4.53
N GLY A 133 11.56 9.99 4.97
CA GLY A 133 10.60 8.91 4.85
C GLY A 133 9.36 9.13 5.73
N ARG A 134 9.52 9.63 6.96
CA ARG A 134 8.39 9.96 7.85
C ARG A 134 7.49 11.03 7.24
N ALA A 135 8.09 12.07 6.64
CA ALA A 135 7.34 13.11 5.94
C ALA A 135 6.51 12.56 4.77
N ALA A 136 7.08 11.65 3.97
CA ALA A 136 6.35 11.02 2.87
C ALA A 136 5.14 10.17 3.35
N TYR A 137 5.28 9.44 4.45
CA TYR A 137 4.17 8.71 5.04
C TYR A 137 3.11 9.63 5.66
N ALA A 138 3.52 10.73 6.28
CA ALA A 138 2.60 11.75 6.79
C ALA A 138 1.81 12.40 5.64
N PHE A 139 2.48 12.74 4.56
CA PHE A 139 1.85 13.26 3.34
C PHE A 139 0.84 12.28 2.73
N ASN A 140 1.21 11.00 2.60
CA ASN A 140 0.28 9.98 2.10
C ASN A 140 -0.97 9.86 2.98
N ARG A 141 -0.82 9.89 4.31
CA ARG A 141 -1.95 9.85 5.24
C ARG A 141 -2.84 11.08 5.09
N GLN A 142 -2.26 12.27 5.08
CA GLN A 142 -3.00 13.52 4.90
C GLN A 142 -3.77 13.55 3.57
N ARG A 143 -3.17 13.07 2.49
CA ARG A 143 -3.81 12.98 1.18
C ARG A 143 -4.97 11.99 1.16
N LEU A 144 -4.83 10.85 1.84
CA LEU A 144 -5.92 9.89 1.98
C LEU A 144 -7.05 10.42 2.86
N GLU A 145 -6.73 11.11 3.96
CA GLU A 145 -7.74 11.75 4.82
C GLU A 145 -8.52 12.85 4.08
N SER A 146 -7.85 13.67 3.27
CA SER A 146 -8.53 14.68 2.46
C SER A 146 -9.44 14.03 1.42
N TRP A 147 -9.01 12.91 0.80
CA TRP A 147 -9.85 12.14 -0.11
C TRP A 147 -11.10 11.57 0.58
N ILE A 148 -10.99 11.08 1.82
CA ILE A 148 -12.13 10.61 2.62
C ILE A 148 -13.09 11.78 2.91
N ARG A 149 -12.60 12.94 3.37
CA ARG A 149 -13.44 14.10 3.72
C ARG A 149 -14.23 14.66 2.54
N LEU A 150 -13.63 14.66 1.35
CA LEU A 150 -14.31 15.12 0.13
C LEU A 150 -15.53 14.26 -0.21
N SER A 151 -15.57 12.98 0.18
CA SER A 151 -16.74 12.11 -0.06
C SER A 151 -17.92 12.49 0.82
N SER A 152 -17.65 12.79 2.09
CA SER A 152 -18.70 13.12 3.05
C SER A 152 -19.48 14.41 2.68
N ARG A 153 -18.85 15.32 1.94
CA ARG A 153 -19.51 16.53 1.44
C ARG A 153 -20.41 16.26 0.24
N VAL A 154 -19.95 15.45 -0.71
CA VAL A 154 -20.74 15.12 -1.91
C VAL A 154 -22.00 14.35 -1.56
N ASP A 155 -21.94 13.46 -0.55
CA ASP A 155 -23.11 12.71 -0.09
C ASP A 155 -24.14 13.64 0.59
N LEU A 156 -23.71 14.63 1.37
CA LEU A 156 -24.59 15.62 2.01
C LEU A 156 -25.28 16.53 0.99
N ASP A 157 -24.57 16.95 -0.05
CA ASP A 157 -25.14 17.82 -1.10
C ASP A 157 -26.15 17.04 -1.98
N SER A 158 -25.99 15.71 -2.12
CA SER A 158 -26.92 14.87 -2.88
C SER A 158 -28.19 14.48 -2.09
N GLU A 159 -28.17 14.52 -0.75
CA GLU A 159 -29.36 14.32 0.09
C GLU A 159 -30.18 15.61 0.29
N ALA A 160 -29.58 16.77 -0.01
CA ALA A 160 -30.22 18.08 0.14
C ALA A 160 -30.91 18.57 -1.17
N ALA A 161 -30.73 17.87 -2.29
CA ALA A 161 -31.29 18.20 -3.61
C ALA A 161 -32.43 17.27 -3.96
#